data_53c5f1db8c2f11d878db670d10b99544
#
_entry.id   53c5f1db8c2f11d878db670d10b99544
#
_cell.length_a   1.000
_cell.length_b   1.000
_cell.length_c   1.000
_cell.angle_alpha   90.00
_cell.angle_beta   90.00
_cell.angle_gamma   90.00
#
_symmetry.space_group_name_H-M   'P 1'
#
loop_
_entity.id
_entity.type
_entity.pdbx_description
1 polymer ?
#
loop_
_entity_poly.entity_id
_entity_poly.type
_entity_poly.pdbx_seq_one_letter_code
_entity_poly.pdbx_strand_id
1 'polypeptide(L)'
;LLSNHDCSKVEVYIYDNTNHCDEMTEAFKGLGHHWRPIRGLSDDRVVQVIAQDKIQVLIDVISHTGGSRLGVFAQAPAPIQVTWLAYPNTTGVKEIQYRFTDEITDPQGLTESYYTEELLRLPKGFLCYEFPSDLPCRREPPYTENGYVTFGSFNNLNKITASTISAWSEILKGVPGSKILVKSRQLVDPAVRDNYSKLFAECGIGTERIEFRGAVSGKDSHLK
;
A
#
# COMPACT_ATOMS: atom_id res chain seq x y z
N LEU A 1 -1.51 -13.15 7.12
CA LEU A 1 -0.79 -14.05 6.23
C LEU A 1 0.18 -14.93 7.01
N LEU A 2 1.23 -14.38 7.60
CA LEU A 2 2.33 -15.14 8.25
C LEU A 2 1.84 -16.08 9.36
N SER A 3 0.85 -15.69 10.14
CA SER A 3 0.26 -16.50 11.22
C SER A 3 -0.52 -17.74 10.74
N ASN A 4 -0.82 -17.82 9.45
CA ASN A 4 -1.62 -18.91 8.86
C ASN A 4 -0.80 -19.93 8.08
N HIS A 5 0.54 -19.84 8.13
CA HIS A 5 1.40 -20.87 7.52
C HIS A 5 1.40 -22.15 8.35
N ASP A 6 1.29 -23.27 7.67
CA ASP A 6 1.49 -24.59 8.27
C ASP A 6 2.99 -24.87 8.43
N CYS A 7 3.53 -24.57 9.62
CA CYS A 7 4.96 -24.75 9.91
C CYS A 7 5.44 -26.21 9.87
N SER A 8 4.53 -27.20 9.73
CA SER A 8 4.92 -28.58 9.46
C SER A 8 5.28 -28.83 7.99
N LYS A 9 4.90 -27.91 7.09
CA LYS A 9 5.12 -28.02 5.64
C LYS A 9 6.11 -27.00 5.10
N VAL A 10 6.21 -25.81 5.75
CA VAL A 10 7.08 -24.74 5.30
C VAL A 10 7.82 -24.09 6.46
N GLU A 11 9.09 -23.79 6.25
CA GLU A 11 9.87 -22.89 7.09
C GLU A 11 9.80 -21.47 6.53
N VAL A 12 9.48 -20.51 7.38
CA VAL A 12 9.35 -19.11 6.98
C VAL A 12 10.55 -18.31 7.47
N TYR A 13 11.20 -17.60 6.55
CA TYR A 13 12.29 -16.68 6.80
C TYR A 13 11.84 -15.26 6.49
N ILE A 14 12.06 -14.33 7.43
CA ILE A 14 11.70 -12.92 7.27
C ILE A 14 12.98 -12.11 7.22
N TYR A 15 13.26 -11.54 6.04
CA TYR A 15 14.41 -10.65 5.82
C TYR A 15 14.01 -9.20 6.09
N ASP A 16 14.31 -8.73 7.30
CA ASP A 16 13.89 -7.42 7.79
C ASP A 16 14.84 -6.31 7.32
N ASN A 17 14.33 -5.40 6.50
CA ASN A 17 15.03 -4.21 6.01
C ASN A 17 14.44 -2.91 6.59
N THR A 18 13.68 -2.97 7.67
CA THR A 18 12.98 -1.81 8.25
C THR A 18 13.89 -0.90 9.06
N ASN A 19 13.45 0.36 9.21
CA ASN A 19 14.16 1.38 9.99
C ASN A 19 13.72 1.46 11.44
N HIS A 20 12.52 0.97 11.71
CA HIS A 20 11.84 1.13 12.98
C HIS A 20 11.30 -0.21 13.46
N CYS A 21 11.49 -0.46 14.73
CA CYS A 21 10.83 -1.56 15.41
C CYS A 21 9.55 -0.99 16.04
N ASP A 22 8.40 -1.51 15.63
CA ASP A 22 7.09 -1.15 16.14
C ASP A 22 6.36 -2.39 16.70
N GLU A 23 5.16 -2.20 17.22
CA GLU A 23 4.32 -3.29 17.75
C GLU A 23 4.09 -4.40 16.71
N MET A 24 3.97 -4.04 15.42
CA MET A 24 3.79 -5.03 14.36
C MET A 24 5.07 -5.84 14.12
N THR A 25 6.22 -5.21 14.21
CA THR A 25 7.54 -5.88 14.13
C THR A 25 7.67 -6.92 15.24
N GLU A 26 7.33 -6.56 16.47
CA GLU A 26 7.36 -7.49 17.61
C GLU A 26 6.34 -8.62 17.47
N ALA A 27 5.13 -8.32 16.96
CA ALA A 27 4.13 -9.33 16.66
C ALA A 27 4.65 -10.35 15.61
N PHE A 28 5.34 -9.90 14.56
CA PHE A 28 5.93 -10.80 13.56
C PHE A 28 7.06 -11.67 14.14
N LYS A 29 7.93 -11.11 14.97
CA LYS A 29 8.96 -11.88 15.67
C LYS A 29 8.35 -12.95 16.58
N GLY A 30 7.22 -12.62 17.23
CA GLY A 30 6.47 -13.53 18.11
C GLY A 30 5.86 -14.74 17.40
N LEU A 31 5.77 -14.76 16.06
CA LEU A 31 5.27 -15.91 15.30
C LEU A 31 6.23 -17.10 15.27
N GLY A 32 7.47 -16.95 15.74
CA GLY A 32 8.46 -18.04 15.78
C GLY A 32 9.12 -18.36 14.46
N HIS A 33 8.97 -17.50 13.45
CA HIS A 33 9.67 -17.61 12.15
C HIS A 33 11.14 -17.21 12.26
N HIS A 34 11.95 -17.62 11.30
CA HIS A 34 13.36 -17.19 11.27
C HIS A 34 13.47 -15.72 10.90
N TRP A 35 13.98 -14.92 11.83
CA TRP A 35 14.17 -13.48 11.65
C TRP A 35 15.61 -13.15 11.25
N ARG A 36 15.79 -12.44 10.14
CA ARG A 36 17.08 -12.03 9.58
C ARG A 36 17.12 -10.51 9.38
N PRO A 37 17.72 -9.73 10.26
CA PRO A 37 17.93 -8.30 10.01
C PRO A 37 18.97 -8.13 8.90
N ILE A 38 18.54 -7.50 7.80
CA ILE A 38 19.39 -7.25 6.62
C ILE A 38 19.67 -5.77 6.37
N ARG A 39 19.12 -4.90 7.19
CA ARG A 39 19.29 -3.47 7.05
C ARG A 39 20.78 -3.09 7.16
N GLY A 40 21.22 -2.20 6.25
CA GLY A 40 22.62 -1.75 6.19
C GLY A 40 23.60 -2.75 5.57
N LEU A 41 23.16 -3.97 5.25
CA LEU A 41 23.96 -4.91 4.46
C LEU A 41 23.94 -4.52 2.98
N SER A 42 25.06 -4.75 2.28
CA SER A 42 25.09 -4.69 0.81
C SER A 42 24.22 -5.81 0.21
N ASP A 43 23.78 -5.63 -1.05
CA ASP A 43 22.99 -6.64 -1.74
C ASP A 43 23.74 -7.97 -1.85
N ASP A 44 25.04 -7.95 -2.13
CA ASP A 44 25.91 -9.15 -2.17
C ASP A 44 25.92 -9.88 -0.83
N ARG A 45 25.92 -9.14 0.27
CA ARG A 45 25.89 -9.76 1.60
C ARG A 45 24.53 -10.38 1.90
N VAL A 46 23.45 -9.73 1.48
CA VAL A 46 22.08 -10.28 1.61
C VAL A 46 21.94 -11.56 0.77
N VAL A 47 22.45 -11.56 -0.44
CA VAL A 47 22.49 -12.78 -1.31
C VAL A 47 23.19 -13.93 -0.60
N GLN A 48 24.34 -13.69 0.04
CA GLN A 48 25.04 -14.74 0.81
C GLN A 48 24.21 -15.27 1.98
N VAL A 49 23.51 -14.41 2.69
CA VAL A 49 22.61 -14.81 3.81
C VAL A 49 21.47 -15.70 3.29
N ILE A 50 20.81 -15.29 2.21
CA ILE A 50 19.72 -16.05 1.59
C ILE A 50 20.21 -17.42 1.10
N ALA A 51 21.38 -17.47 0.47
CA ALA A 51 21.98 -18.72 0.01
C ALA A 51 22.35 -19.67 1.17
N GLN A 52 22.83 -19.14 2.30
CA GLN A 52 23.12 -19.92 3.51
C GLN A 52 21.83 -20.51 4.14
N ASP A 53 20.73 -19.74 4.11
CA ASP A 53 19.41 -20.17 4.59
C ASP A 53 18.74 -21.17 3.61
N LYS A 54 19.31 -21.44 2.42
CA LYS A 54 18.85 -22.39 1.40
C LYS A 54 17.38 -22.17 1.00
N ILE A 55 17.00 -20.92 0.79
CA ILE A 55 15.65 -20.54 0.44
C ILE A 55 15.24 -21.12 -0.91
N GLN A 56 14.10 -21.81 -0.97
CA GLN A 56 13.54 -22.35 -2.20
C GLN A 56 12.66 -21.34 -2.94
N VAL A 57 11.88 -20.54 -2.19
CA VAL A 57 10.99 -19.52 -2.75
C VAL A 57 11.27 -18.20 -2.06
N LEU A 58 11.74 -17.21 -2.80
CA LEU A 58 11.97 -15.85 -2.31
C LEU A 58 10.88 -14.92 -2.80
N ILE A 59 10.23 -14.21 -1.88
CA ILE A 59 9.10 -13.33 -2.20
C ILE A 59 9.50 -11.87 -1.97
N ASP A 60 9.44 -11.07 -3.03
CA ASP A 60 9.55 -9.62 -2.96
C ASP A 60 8.20 -9.00 -2.58
N VAL A 61 8.19 -8.22 -1.51
CA VAL A 61 6.98 -7.52 -1.03
C VAL A 61 7.14 -6.00 -1.04
N ILE A 62 8.16 -5.47 -1.73
CA ILE A 62 8.50 -4.04 -1.76
C ILE A 62 8.57 -3.50 -3.19
N SER A 63 9.18 -4.24 -4.11
CA SER A 63 9.40 -3.87 -5.51
C SER A 63 10.03 -2.48 -5.65
N HIS A 64 9.50 -1.58 -6.48
CA HIS A 64 10.03 -0.24 -6.75
C HIS A 64 9.72 0.80 -5.68
N THR A 65 9.25 0.42 -4.50
CA THR A 65 8.99 1.36 -3.40
C THR A 65 10.25 1.64 -2.56
N GLY A 66 10.13 2.55 -1.59
CA GLY A 66 11.27 2.90 -0.72
C GLY A 66 11.79 1.70 0.07
N GLY A 67 13.10 1.49 0.04
CA GLY A 67 13.76 0.32 0.65
C GLY A 67 13.85 -0.90 -0.26
N SER A 68 13.61 -0.72 -1.57
CA SER A 68 13.74 -1.77 -2.58
C SER A 68 15.05 -2.55 -2.48
N ARG A 69 14.96 -3.87 -2.71
CA ARG A 69 16.11 -4.80 -2.77
C ARG A 69 16.11 -5.60 -4.08
N LEU A 70 15.58 -5.04 -5.17
CA LEU A 70 15.57 -5.70 -6.48
C LEU A 70 16.96 -6.11 -6.96
N GLY A 71 18.02 -5.40 -6.53
CA GLY A 71 19.40 -5.80 -6.78
C GLY A 71 19.80 -7.15 -6.15
N VAL A 72 19.15 -7.56 -5.07
CA VAL A 72 19.29 -8.91 -4.49
C VAL A 72 18.63 -9.94 -5.41
N PHE A 73 17.41 -9.67 -5.85
CA PHE A 73 16.65 -10.58 -6.74
C PHE A 73 17.34 -10.75 -8.11
N ALA A 74 17.95 -9.69 -8.65
CA ALA A 74 18.70 -9.76 -9.90
C ALA A 74 19.93 -10.70 -9.84
N GLN A 75 20.37 -11.10 -8.65
CA GLN A 75 21.44 -12.07 -8.45
C GLN A 75 20.93 -13.50 -8.27
N ALA A 76 19.62 -13.73 -8.37
CA ALA A 76 18.96 -15.03 -8.30
C ALA A 76 19.38 -15.90 -7.09
N PRO A 77 19.30 -15.40 -5.83
CA PRO A 77 19.77 -16.17 -4.66
C PRO A 77 18.86 -17.35 -4.30
N ALA A 78 17.69 -17.47 -4.90
CA ALA A 78 16.75 -18.57 -4.73
C ALA A 78 16.26 -19.11 -6.09
N PRO A 79 15.96 -20.40 -6.20
CA PRO A 79 15.55 -21.02 -7.47
C PRO A 79 14.19 -20.50 -7.98
N ILE A 80 13.29 -20.10 -7.08
CA ILE A 80 12.00 -19.52 -7.42
C ILE A 80 11.92 -18.13 -6.77
N GLN A 81 11.63 -17.12 -7.57
CA GLN A 81 11.46 -15.75 -7.11
C GLN A 81 10.12 -15.19 -7.57
N VAL A 82 9.40 -14.57 -6.65
CA VAL A 82 8.03 -14.08 -6.85
C VAL A 82 7.95 -12.63 -6.38
N THR A 83 7.24 -11.77 -7.09
CA THR A 83 6.84 -10.46 -6.55
C THR A 83 5.37 -10.47 -6.15
N TRP A 84 5.04 -9.77 -5.05
CA TRP A 84 3.68 -9.73 -4.51
C TRP A 84 3.43 -8.47 -3.67
N LEU A 85 2.20 -7.99 -3.69
CA LEU A 85 1.54 -7.04 -2.80
C LEU A 85 1.88 -5.55 -3.00
N ALA A 86 3.13 -5.13 -3.00
CA ALA A 86 3.46 -3.73 -2.72
C ALA A 86 3.40 -2.80 -3.94
N TYR A 87 3.68 -3.28 -5.14
CA TYR A 87 3.78 -2.45 -6.33
C TYR A 87 2.90 -3.00 -7.46
N PRO A 88 2.01 -2.19 -8.03
CA PRO A 88 1.00 -2.68 -8.98
C PRO A 88 1.49 -2.76 -10.44
N ASN A 89 2.76 -3.06 -10.66
CA ASN A 89 3.34 -3.19 -12.00
C ASN A 89 4.50 -4.19 -11.99
N THR A 90 5.07 -4.47 -13.18
CA THR A 90 6.24 -5.32 -13.34
C THR A 90 7.44 -4.82 -12.52
N THR A 91 8.28 -5.74 -12.07
CA THR A 91 9.58 -5.41 -11.49
C THR A 91 10.62 -5.09 -12.56
N GLY A 92 10.45 -5.60 -13.79
CA GLY A 92 11.44 -5.53 -14.86
C GLY A 92 12.71 -6.36 -14.61
N VAL A 93 12.72 -7.19 -13.56
CA VAL A 93 13.84 -8.07 -13.19
C VAL A 93 13.58 -9.47 -13.73
N LYS A 94 14.37 -9.92 -14.70
CA LYS A 94 14.17 -11.21 -15.39
C LYS A 94 14.27 -12.43 -14.48
N GLU A 95 15.01 -12.31 -13.40
CA GLU A 95 15.23 -13.34 -12.40
C GLU A 95 14.06 -13.52 -11.45
N ILE A 96 13.07 -12.59 -11.45
CA ILE A 96 11.78 -12.76 -10.79
C ILE A 96 10.83 -13.40 -11.79
N GLN A 97 10.58 -14.70 -11.64
CA GLN A 97 9.82 -15.46 -12.61
C GLN A 97 8.31 -15.20 -12.53
N TYR A 98 7.78 -14.97 -11.33
CA TYR A 98 6.34 -14.97 -11.09
C TYR A 98 5.87 -13.69 -10.38
N ARG A 99 4.61 -13.34 -10.67
CA ARG A 99 3.88 -12.30 -9.94
C ARG A 99 2.53 -12.83 -9.47
N PHE A 100 2.23 -12.72 -8.17
CA PHE A 100 0.88 -12.96 -7.67
C PHE A 100 -0.04 -11.77 -7.99
N THR A 101 -1.14 -12.06 -8.64
CA THR A 101 -2.20 -11.12 -9.03
C THR A 101 -3.57 -11.82 -8.97
N ASP A 102 -4.60 -11.27 -9.58
CA ASP A 102 -5.93 -11.87 -9.75
C ASP A 102 -6.57 -11.48 -11.09
N GLU A 103 -7.71 -12.12 -11.42
CA GLU A 103 -8.43 -11.88 -12.68
C GLU A 103 -9.06 -10.49 -12.81
N ILE A 104 -9.28 -9.79 -11.69
CA ILE A 104 -9.87 -8.44 -11.70
C ILE A 104 -8.80 -7.40 -12.01
N THR A 105 -7.65 -7.54 -11.37
CA THR A 105 -6.51 -6.63 -11.55
C THR A 105 -5.81 -6.84 -12.87
N ASP A 106 -5.60 -8.11 -13.24
CA ASP A 106 -4.89 -8.51 -14.44
C ASP A 106 -5.72 -9.57 -15.22
N PRO A 107 -6.76 -9.15 -15.97
CA PRO A 107 -7.59 -10.07 -16.75
C PRO A 107 -6.76 -10.86 -17.76
N GLN A 108 -7.03 -12.16 -17.84
CA GLN A 108 -6.29 -13.07 -18.74
C GLN A 108 -6.38 -12.61 -20.20
N GLY A 109 -5.24 -12.58 -20.90
CA GLY A 109 -5.13 -12.18 -22.30
C GLY A 109 -5.07 -10.67 -22.52
N LEU A 110 -5.13 -9.83 -21.49
CA LEU A 110 -5.13 -8.38 -21.62
C LEU A 110 -3.87 -7.71 -21.10
N THR A 111 -3.24 -8.25 -20.07
CA THR A 111 -2.19 -7.54 -19.32
C THR A 111 -0.82 -8.21 -19.36
N GLU A 112 -0.70 -9.45 -19.80
CA GLU A 112 0.54 -10.24 -19.77
C GLU A 112 1.72 -9.52 -20.45
N SER A 113 1.46 -8.80 -21.53
CA SER A 113 2.49 -8.06 -22.28
C SER A 113 3.13 -6.89 -21.52
N TYR A 114 2.54 -6.49 -20.39
CA TYR A 114 3.07 -5.40 -19.54
C TYR A 114 4.03 -5.89 -18.47
N TYR A 115 4.20 -7.21 -18.34
CA TYR A 115 4.99 -7.81 -17.26
C TYR A 115 6.16 -8.63 -17.83
N THR A 116 7.27 -8.62 -17.13
CA THR A 116 8.37 -9.56 -17.37
C THR A 116 8.15 -10.88 -16.65
N GLU A 117 7.30 -10.88 -15.64
CA GLU A 117 6.92 -12.01 -14.81
C GLU A 117 5.74 -12.77 -15.40
N GLU A 118 5.66 -14.08 -15.16
CA GLU A 118 4.45 -14.87 -15.37
C GLU A 118 3.41 -14.53 -14.31
N LEU A 119 2.17 -14.22 -14.73
CA LEU A 119 1.09 -13.83 -13.83
C LEU A 119 0.40 -15.06 -13.24
N LEU A 120 0.55 -15.25 -11.93
CA LEU A 120 -0.16 -16.28 -11.15
C LEU A 120 -1.39 -15.66 -10.49
N ARG A 121 -2.57 -15.93 -11.06
CA ARG A 121 -3.84 -15.36 -10.61
C ARG A 121 -4.44 -16.12 -9.45
N LEU A 122 -4.56 -15.46 -8.31
CA LEU A 122 -5.17 -16.02 -7.10
C LEU A 122 -6.71 -15.97 -7.21
N PRO A 123 -7.43 -17.01 -6.76
CA PRO A 123 -8.87 -17.17 -7.04
C PRO A 123 -9.78 -16.21 -6.27
N LYS A 124 -9.29 -15.57 -5.21
CA LYS A 124 -10.09 -14.68 -4.34
C LYS A 124 -9.53 -13.27 -4.18
N GLY A 125 -8.70 -12.85 -5.14
CA GLY A 125 -7.96 -11.60 -5.06
C GLY A 125 -6.54 -11.79 -4.49
N PHE A 126 -5.64 -10.91 -4.92
CA PHE A 126 -4.23 -11.00 -4.51
C PHE A 126 -3.94 -10.20 -3.23
N LEU A 127 -4.81 -9.28 -2.84
CA LEU A 127 -4.64 -8.48 -1.63
C LEU A 127 -4.94 -9.33 -0.39
N CYS A 128 -4.10 -9.17 0.62
CA CYS A 128 -4.27 -9.79 1.92
C CYS A 128 -4.38 -8.70 2.99
N TYR A 129 -5.59 -8.44 3.45
CA TYR A 129 -5.89 -7.45 4.47
C TYR A 129 -6.79 -8.04 5.55
N GLU A 130 -6.46 -7.78 6.79
CA GLU A 130 -7.28 -8.13 7.96
C GLU A 130 -7.82 -6.84 8.57
N PHE A 131 -9.15 -6.72 8.59
CA PHE A 131 -9.82 -5.58 9.18
C PHE A 131 -9.76 -5.69 10.70
N PRO A 132 -9.38 -4.62 11.45
CA PRO A 132 -9.40 -4.64 12.90
C PRO A 132 -10.82 -4.90 13.41
N SER A 133 -10.98 -5.99 14.17
CA SER A 133 -12.30 -6.47 14.65
C SER A 133 -12.94 -5.60 15.72
N ASP A 134 -12.16 -4.75 16.36
CA ASP A 134 -12.53 -3.87 17.48
C ASP A 134 -12.97 -2.47 17.05
N LEU A 135 -12.91 -2.17 15.76
CA LEU A 135 -13.37 -0.87 15.25
C LEU A 135 -14.91 -0.83 15.20
N PRO A 136 -15.51 0.23 15.75
CA PRO A 136 -16.96 0.39 15.68
C PRO A 136 -17.38 0.60 14.21
N CYS A 137 -18.17 -0.35 13.70
CA CYS A 137 -18.82 -0.17 12.40
C CYS A 137 -20.02 0.77 12.59
N ARG A 138 -19.99 1.94 11.97
CA ARG A 138 -21.17 2.81 11.91
C ARG A 138 -22.24 2.12 11.05
N ARG A 139 -23.44 1.95 11.62
CA ARG A 139 -24.59 1.40 10.89
C ARG A 139 -25.27 2.42 10.00
N GLU A 140 -25.31 3.70 10.47
CA GLU A 140 -25.93 4.80 9.77
C GLU A 140 -24.88 5.65 9.03
N PRO A 141 -25.18 6.07 7.80
CA PRO A 141 -24.28 6.95 7.05
C PRO A 141 -24.12 8.32 7.73
N PRO A 142 -22.94 8.96 7.68
CA PRO A 142 -22.73 10.25 8.32
C PRO A 142 -23.68 11.37 7.89
N TYR A 143 -24.27 11.29 6.69
CA TYR A 143 -25.20 12.32 6.22
C TYR A 143 -26.51 12.39 7.03
N THR A 144 -26.89 11.30 7.70
CA THR A 144 -28.09 11.27 8.56
C THR A 144 -27.95 12.18 9.77
N GLU A 145 -26.71 12.33 10.28
CA GLU A 145 -26.36 13.21 11.39
C GLU A 145 -26.00 14.62 10.88
N ASN A 146 -25.25 14.73 9.79
CA ASN A 146 -24.67 15.97 9.31
C ASN A 146 -25.62 16.79 8.42
N GLY A 147 -26.61 16.15 7.81
CA GLY A 147 -27.52 16.77 6.84
C GLY A 147 -26.91 17.05 5.46
N TYR A 148 -25.68 16.60 5.22
CA TYR A 148 -25.00 16.73 3.92
C TYR A 148 -24.08 15.55 3.63
N VAL A 149 -23.85 15.30 2.34
CA VAL A 149 -22.91 14.27 1.87
C VAL A 149 -21.48 14.76 2.02
N THR A 150 -20.61 13.92 2.56
CA THR A 150 -19.17 14.16 2.62
C THR A 150 -18.43 13.17 1.72
N PHE A 151 -17.77 13.65 0.69
CA PHE A 151 -16.80 12.88 -0.10
C PHE A 151 -15.46 12.87 0.60
N GLY A 152 -14.72 11.74 0.52
CA GLY A 152 -13.44 11.59 1.22
C GLY A 152 -12.31 11.19 0.29
N SER A 153 -11.13 11.78 0.48
CA SER A 153 -9.89 11.34 -0.14
C SER A 153 -8.77 11.27 0.90
N PHE A 154 -8.20 10.08 1.08
CA PHE A 154 -7.08 9.83 2.00
C PHE A 154 -5.80 9.45 1.25
N ASN A 155 -5.73 9.82 -0.03
CA ASN A 155 -4.58 9.58 -0.88
C ASN A 155 -3.40 10.51 -0.56
N ASN A 156 -2.20 10.07 -0.98
CA ASN A 156 -1.04 10.96 -1.03
C ASN A 156 -1.35 12.15 -1.95
N LEU A 157 -1.01 13.38 -1.50
CA LEU A 157 -1.26 14.60 -2.27
C LEU A 157 -0.60 14.61 -3.65
N ASN A 158 0.50 13.90 -3.85
CA ASN A 158 1.14 13.75 -5.17
C ASN A 158 0.23 13.13 -6.22
N LYS A 159 -0.85 12.45 -5.81
CA LYS A 159 -1.87 11.89 -6.71
C LYS A 159 -3.01 12.86 -7.00
N ILE A 160 -3.07 14.00 -6.31
CA ILE A 160 -4.12 15.00 -6.44
C ILE A 160 -3.62 16.11 -7.36
N THR A 161 -3.92 15.99 -8.64
CA THR A 161 -3.56 16.94 -9.68
C THR A 161 -4.65 18.01 -9.85
N ALA A 162 -4.36 19.06 -10.62
CA ALA A 162 -5.37 20.08 -10.98
C ALA A 162 -6.60 19.47 -11.69
N SER A 163 -6.39 18.45 -12.55
CA SER A 163 -7.49 17.73 -13.20
C SER A 163 -8.34 16.94 -12.21
N THR A 164 -7.73 16.35 -11.16
CA THR A 164 -8.45 15.67 -10.09
C THR A 164 -9.33 16.67 -9.32
N ILE A 165 -8.80 17.85 -9.00
CA ILE A 165 -9.56 18.92 -8.30
C ILE A 165 -10.69 19.42 -9.18
N SER A 166 -10.46 19.61 -10.47
CA SER A 166 -11.51 20.02 -11.41
C SER A 166 -12.65 18.98 -11.43
N ALA A 167 -12.35 17.70 -11.54
CA ALA A 167 -13.36 16.63 -11.51
C ALA A 167 -14.12 16.60 -10.17
N TRP A 168 -13.44 16.72 -9.04
CA TRP A 168 -14.09 16.80 -7.72
C TRP A 168 -14.96 18.04 -7.57
N SER A 169 -14.54 19.17 -8.14
CA SER A 169 -15.34 20.40 -8.14
C SER A 169 -16.64 20.25 -8.92
N GLU A 170 -16.64 19.55 -10.05
CA GLU A 170 -17.86 19.24 -10.79
C GLU A 170 -18.79 18.32 -9.97
N ILE A 171 -18.26 17.33 -9.27
CA ILE A 171 -19.04 16.49 -8.35
C ILE A 171 -19.68 17.35 -7.24
N LEU A 172 -18.90 18.23 -6.62
CA LEU A 172 -19.41 19.10 -5.57
C LEU A 172 -20.50 20.06 -6.08
N LYS A 173 -20.37 20.59 -7.29
CA LYS A 173 -21.43 21.40 -7.92
C LYS A 173 -22.69 20.58 -8.21
N GLY A 174 -22.52 19.35 -8.68
CA GLY A 174 -23.64 18.42 -8.96
C GLY A 174 -24.38 17.94 -7.71
N VAL A 175 -23.77 18.03 -6.51
CA VAL A 175 -24.37 17.67 -5.22
C VAL A 175 -24.36 18.90 -4.30
N PRO A 176 -25.39 19.77 -4.38
CA PRO A 176 -25.45 20.98 -3.57
C PRO A 176 -25.36 20.70 -2.06
N GLY A 177 -24.62 21.52 -1.34
CA GLY A 177 -24.39 21.37 0.10
C GLY A 177 -23.38 20.27 0.51
N SER A 178 -22.95 19.43 -0.40
CA SER A 178 -21.92 18.41 -0.09
C SER A 178 -20.57 19.03 0.22
N LYS A 179 -19.73 18.29 0.95
CA LYS A 179 -18.37 18.68 1.30
C LYS A 179 -17.36 17.64 0.84
N ILE A 180 -16.10 18.05 0.73
CA ILE A 180 -14.98 17.14 0.54
C ILE A 180 -14.02 17.19 1.72
N LEU A 181 -13.68 16.02 2.26
CA LEU A 181 -12.64 15.82 3.26
C LEU A 181 -11.39 15.28 2.57
N VAL A 182 -10.32 16.03 2.61
CA VAL A 182 -9.00 15.58 2.12
C VAL A 182 -8.08 15.37 3.32
N LYS A 183 -7.59 14.15 3.50
CA LYS A 183 -6.69 13.79 4.60
C LYS A 183 -5.34 13.35 4.06
N SER A 184 -4.28 14.06 4.45
CA SER A 184 -2.91 13.69 4.09
C SER A 184 -1.92 14.29 5.09
N ARG A 185 -0.77 13.61 5.29
CA ARG A 185 0.26 14.06 6.23
C ARG A 185 0.75 15.47 5.94
N GLN A 186 0.90 15.85 4.67
CA GLN A 186 1.38 17.17 4.26
C GLN A 186 0.40 18.32 4.59
N LEU A 187 -0.87 18.01 4.83
CA LEU A 187 -1.89 19.00 5.17
C LEU A 187 -1.80 19.54 6.60
N VAL A 188 -0.78 19.18 7.37
CA VAL A 188 -0.41 19.89 8.61
C VAL A 188 0.16 21.27 8.30
N ASP A 189 0.78 21.45 7.13
CA ASP A 189 1.38 22.72 6.69
C ASP A 189 0.28 23.65 6.15
N PRO A 190 0.13 24.89 6.72
CA PRO A 190 -0.83 25.87 6.24
C PRO A 190 -0.62 26.27 4.77
N ALA A 191 0.62 26.42 4.32
CA ALA A 191 0.92 26.82 2.95
C ALA A 191 0.43 25.77 1.93
N VAL A 192 0.51 24.47 2.29
CA VAL A 192 -0.03 23.39 1.48
C VAL A 192 -1.55 23.48 1.40
N ARG A 193 -2.23 23.70 2.54
CA ARG A 193 -3.70 23.88 2.56
C ARG A 193 -4.13 25.07 1.73
N ASP A 194 -3.44 26.21 1.84
CA ASP A 194 -3.74 27.42 1.09
C ASP A 194 -3.62 27.20 -0.41
N ASN A 195 -2.59 26.47 -0.85
CA ASN A 195 -2.41 26.12 -2.25
C ASN A 195 -3.57 25.29 -2.80
N TYR A 196 -3.98 24.22 -2.08
CA TYR A 196 -5.13 23.42 -2.51
C TYR A 196 -6.45 24.18 -2.43
N SER A 197 -6.63 25.05 -1.43
CA SER A 197 -7.81 25.93 -1.35
C SER A 197 -7.93 26.85 -2.57
N LYS A 198 -6.82 27.42 -3.04
CA LYS A 198 -6.79 28.24 -4.25
C LYS A 198 -7.21 27.46 -5.49
N LEU A 199 -6.69 26.23 -5.65
CA LEU A 199 -7.07 25.38 -6.78
C LEU A 199 -8.56 25.04 -6.81
N PHE A 200 -9.17 24.79 -5.65
CA PHE A 200 -10.63 24.62 -5.56
C PHE A 200 -11.39 25.92 -5.84
N ALA A 201 -10.90 27.06 -5.33
CA ALA A 201 -11.51 28.36 -5.57
C ALA A 201 -11.49 28.75 -7.06
N GLU A 202 -10.41 28.46 -7.78
CA GLU A 202 -10.31 28.61 -9.24
C GLU A 202 -11.37 27.79 -9.99
N CYS A 203 -11.78 26.65 -9.40
CA CYS A 203 -12.88 25.83 -9.89
C CYS A 203 -14.26 26.25 -9.33
N GLY A 204 -14.36 27.36 -8.60
CA GLY A 204 -15.63 27.90 -8.07
C GLY A 204 -16.15 27.19 -6.81
N ILE A 205 -15.29 26.52 -6.05
CA ILE A 205 -15.65 25.86 -4.77
C ILE A 205 -15.12 26.68 -3.61
N GLY A 206 -16.04 27.12 -2.74
CA GLY A 206 -15.69 27.86 -1.52
C GLY A 206 -15.06 26.99 -0.43
N THR A 207 -14.27 27.61 0.45
CA THR A 207 -13.53 26.92 1.51
C THR A 207 -14.43 26.24 2.53
N GLU A 208 -15.67 26.69 2.70
CA GLU A 208 -16.69 26.10 3.57
C GLU A 208 -17.11 24.69 3.12
N ARG A 209 -16.81 24.34 1.87
CA ARG A 209 -17.08 23.02 1.28
C ARG A 209 -15.89 22.08 1.33
N ILE A 210 -14.74 22.53 1.88
CA ILE A 210 -13.50 21.77 1.89
C ILE A 210 -13.03 21.61 3.33
N GLU A 211 -12.76 20.38 3.73
CA GLU A 211 -12.14 20.08 5.02
C GLU A 211 -10.78 19.42 4.78
N PHE A 212 -9.72 20.04 5.31
CA PHE A 212 -8.37 19.49 5.28
C PHE A 212 -7.99 18.92 6.64
N ARG A 213 -7.56 17.65 6.65
CA ARG A 213 -7.01 16.99 7.85
C ARG A 213 -5.57 16.57 7.63
N GLY A 214 -4.72 16.88 8.58
CA GLY A 214 -3.35 16.40 8.66
C GLY A 214 -3.25 14.95 9.14
N ALA A 215 -2.03 14.52 9.43
CA ALA A 215 -1.79 13.22 10.06
C ALA A 215 -2.43 13.19 11.46
N VAL A 216 -3.02 12.05 11.80
CA VAL A 216 -3.47 11.72 13.14
C VAL A 216 -2.58 10.62 13.70
N SER A 217 -2.28 10.66 14.99
CA SER A 217 -1.52 9.61 15.65
C SER A 217 -2.40 8.38 15.93
N GLY A 218 -1.85 7.20 15.66
CA GLY A 218 -2.50 5.92 15.93
C GLY A 218 -3.41 5.42 14.80
N LYS A 219 -3.43 4.09 14.60
CA LYS A 219 -4.28 3.41 13.60
C LYS A 219 -5.76 3.69 13.83
N ASP A 220 -6.21 3.62 15.07
CA ASP A 220 -7.63 3.80 15.45
C ASP A 220 -8.15 5.19 15.11
N SER A 221 -7.32 6.22 15.31
CA SER A 221 -7.66 7.60 14.94
C SER A 221 -7.67 7.83 13.42
N HIS A 222 -6.99 6.96 12.66
CA HIS A 222 -7.01 7.04 11.19
C HIS A 222 -8.28 6.44 10.60
N LEU A 223 -8.86 5.45 11.27
CA LEU A 223 -10.04 4.69 10.82
C LEU A 223 -11.36 5.21 11.42
N LYS A 224 -11.30 6.13 12.36
CA LYS A 224 -12.42 6.91 12.92
C LYS A 224 -12.61 8.21 12.15
#